data_a5f7a440326b01965a25e371e134ff29
#
_entry.id   a5f7a440326b01965a25e371e134ff29
#
_cell.length_a   1.000
_cell.length_b   1.000
_cell.length_c   1.000
_cell.angle_alpha   90.00
_cell.angle_beta   90.00
_cell.angle_gamma   90.00
#
_symmetry.space_group_name_H-M   'P 1'
#
loop_
_entity.id
_entity.type
_entity.pdbx_description
1 polymer ?
#
loop_
_entity_poly.entity_id
_entity_poly.type
_entity_poly.pdbx_seq_one_letter_code
_entity_poly.pdbx_strand_id
1 'polypeptide(L)'
;MSVFDQALSFVLAMEGGYVNHPKDPGGATNMGITQATYDAWRKSRKLPTQDVRLLTREEAAAIYRANYWDRIGGDALAQRDPALALVAFDAAVQHGVQLATQMLKASGGDWRKLLALRLDLYTNLTTWPVFGKGWTRRVAALLRAIAGL
;
A
#
# COMPACT_ATOMS: atom_id res chain seq x y z
N MET A 1 -6.94 0.48 18.40
CA MET A 1 -6.25 0.26 17.10
C MET A 1 -6.11 1.61 16.42
N SER A 2 -4.89 2.01 16.08
CA SER A 2 -4.64 3.28 15.40
C SER A 2 -5.15 3.25 13.96
N VAL A 3 -5.25 4.44 13.33
CA VAL A 3 -5.62 4.51 11.90
C VAL A 3 -4.57 3.79 11.05
N PHE A 4 -3.27 3.92 11.41
CA PHE A 4 -2.22 3.18 10.73
C PHE A 4 -2.44 1.66 10.83
N ASP A 5 -2.77 1.14 12.02
CA ASP A 5 -3.01 -0.30 12.18
C ASP A 5 -4.17 -0.79 11.32
N GLN A 6 -5.24 0.00 11.24
CA GLN A 6 -6.39 -0.32 10.39
C GLN A 6 -6.01 -0.29 8.90
N ALA A 7 -5.28 0.73 8.48
CA ALA A 7 -4.80 0.85 7.11
C ALA A 7 -3.82 -0.27 6.74
N LEU A 8 -2.91 -0.60 7.64
CA LEU A 8 -1.97 -1.71 7.46
C LEU A 8 -2.71 -3.05 7.33
N SER A 9 -3.69 -3.30 8.19
CA SER A 9 -4.49 -4.53 8.14
C SER A 9 -5.20 -4.67 6.80
N PHE A 10 -5.75 -3.56 6.28
CA PHE A 10 -6.35 -3.53 4.96
C PHE A 10 -5.33 -3.90 3.86
N VAL A 11 -4.19 -3.24 3.85
CA VAL A 11 -3.16 -3.46 2.83
C VAL A 11 -2.61 -4.88 2.90
N LEU A 12 -2.33 -5.41 4.09
CA LEU A 12 -1.83 -6.77 4.24
C LEU A 12 -2.84 -7.81 3.76
N ALA A 13 -4.14 -7.57 3.97
CA ALA A 13 -5.19 -8.44 3.44
C ALA A 13 -5.23 -8.43 1.91
N MET A 14 -4.96 -7.27 1.28
CA MET A 14 -4.91 -7.15 -0.17
C MET A 14 -3.66 -7.79 -0.77
N GLU A 15 -2.50 -7.63 -0.12
CA GLU A 15 -1.22 -8.11 -0.64
C GLU A 15 -1.00 -9.61 -0.44
N GLY A 16 -1.59 -10.19 0.60
CA GLY A 16 -1.51 -11.63 0.87
C GLY A 16 -0.21 -12.08 1.54
N GLY A 17 0.03 -13.40 1.50
CA GLY A 17 1.17 -14.03 2.14
C GLY A 17 2.40 -14.17 1.26
N TYR A 18 3.17 -15.22 1.51
CA TYR A 18 4.37 -15.53 0.74
C TYR A 18 4.02 -16.02 -0.65
N VAL A 19 4.66 -15.44 -1.65
CA VAL A 19 4.54 -15.83 -3.06
C VAL A 19 5.94 -15.85 -3.68
N ASN A 20 6.28 -16.92 -4.39
CA ASN A 20 7.49 -17.01 -5.18
C ASN A 20 7.15 -17.59 -6.54
N HIS A 21 6.83 -16.72 -7.49
CA HIS A 21 6.49 -17.15 -8.84
C HIS A 21 7.76 -17.22 -9.69
N PRO A 22 8.11 -18.39 -10.27
CA PRO A 22 9.37 -18.57 -11.00
C PRO A 22 9.55 -17.63 -12.19
N LYS A 23 8.45 -17.15 -12.76
CA LYS A 23 8.44 -16.25 -13.94
C LYS A 23 8.35 -14.77 -13.56
N ASP A 24 8.24 -14.45 -12.27
CA ASP A 24 8.17 -13.07 -11.80
C ASP A 24 9.60 -12.52 -11.67
N PRO A 25 9.97 -11.49 -12.45
CA PRO A 25 11.30 -10.89 -12.36
C PRO A 25 11.56 -10.22 -11.01
N GLY A 26 10.50 -9.88 -10.25
CA GLY A 26 10.61 -9.32 -8.91
C GLY A 26 10.99 -10.35 -7.84
N GLY A 27 10.90 -11.64 -8.14
CA GLY A 27 11.23 -12.72 -7.23
C GLY A 27 10.21 -12.91 -6.11
N ALA A 28 10.68 -13.49 -4.99
CA ALA A 28 9.83 -13.79 -3.85
C ALA A 28 9.32 -12.52 -3.16
N THR A 29 8.07 -12.57 -2.73
CA THR A 29 7.44 -11.54 -1.90
C THR A 29 6.76 -12.18 -0.69
N ASN A 30 6.66 -11.43 0.39
CA ASN A 30 5.84 -11.80 1.54
C ASN A 30 5.12 -10.56 2.06
N MET A 31 3.82 -10.65 2.26
CA MET A 31 2.99 -9.50 2.67
C MET A 31 3.20 -8.29 1.74
N GLY A 32 3.41 -8.54 0.45
CA GLY A 32 3.66 -7.49 -0.55
C GLY A 32 5.07 -6.90 -0.55
N ILE A 33 5.98 -7.38 0.30
CA ILE A 33 7.36 -6.90 0.40
C ILE A 33 8.28 -7.85 -0.36
N THR A 34 9.06 -7.30 -1.31
CA THR A 34 10.02 -8.09 -2.10
C THR A 34 11.24 -8.46 -1.27
N GLN A 35 11.94 -9.52 -1.68
CA GLN A 35 13.22 -9.89 -1.07
C GLN A 35 14.21 -8.73 -1.10
N ALA A 36 14.29 -8.00 -2.21
CA ALA A 36 15.21 -6.85 -2.34
C ALA A 36 14.89 -5.74 -1.33
N THR A 37 13.62 -5.40 -1.16
CA THR A 37 13.19 -4.40 -0.17
C THR A 37 13.49 -4.87 1.24
N TYR A 38 13.26 -6.14 1.53
CA TYR A 38 13.56 -6.71 2.85
C TYR A 38 15.06 -6.70 3.14
N ASP A 39 15.88 -7.08 2.18
CA ASP A 39 17.34 -7.03 2.31
C ASP A 39 17.82 -5.61 2.62
N ALA A 40 17.32 -4.62 1.88
CA ALA A 40 17.66 -3.21 2.10
C ALA A 40 17.26 -2.73 3.50
N TRP A 41 16.08 -3.13 3.95
CA TRP A 41 15.59 -2.80 5.30
C TRP A 41 16.49 -3.38 6.38
N ARG A 42 16.78 -4.69 6.31
CA ARG A 42 17.64 -5.39 7.27
C ARG A 42 19.03 -4.76 7.31
N LYS A 43 19.59 -4.49 6.14
CA LYS A 43 20.91 -3.84 6.00
C LYS A 43 20.93 -2.44 6.64
N SER A 44 19.89 -1.65 6.44
CA SER A 44 19.76 -0.31 7.04
C SER A 44 19.71 -0.36 8.57
N ARG A 45 19.24 -1.48 9.14
CA ARG A 45 19.16 -1.71 10.58
C ARG A 45 20.37 -2.47 11.13
N LYS A 46 21.38 -2.71 10.31
CA LYS A 46 22.59 -3.50 10.65
C LYS A 46 22.23 -4.92 11.12
N LEU A 47 21.20 -5.49 10.51
CA LEU A 47 20.76 -6.86 10.75
C LEU A 47 21.20 -7.75 9.59
N PRO A 48 21.50 -9.06 9.84
CA PRO A 48 21.79 -9.98 8.75
C PRO A 48 20.61 -10.11 7.81
N THR A 49 20.87 -10.23 6.51
CA THR A 49 19.83 -10.53 5.53
C THR A 49 19.29 -11.94 5.76
N GLN A 50 18.03 -12.15 5.43
CA GLN A 50 17.38 -13.45 5.54
C GLN A 50 16.29 -13.58 4.48
N ASP A 51 15.80 -14.79 4.27
CA ASP A 51 14.71 -15.07 3.34
C ASP A 51 13.46 -14.26 3.74
N VAL A 52 12.83 -13.60 2.78
CA VAL A 52 11.61 -12.80 3.00
C VAL A 52 10.47 -13.65 3.53
N ARG A 53 10.53 -14.97 3.36
CA ARG A 53 9.59 -15.91 3.98
C ARG A 53 9.55 -15.75 5.51
N LEU A 54 10.66 -15.34 6.12
CA LEU A 54 10.80 -15.17 7.57
C LEU A 54 10.33 -13.80 8.06
N LEU A 55 9.88 -12.92 7.16
CA LEU A 55 9.36 -11.61 7.52
C LEU A 55 8.21 -11.74 8.51
N THR A 56 8.32 -11.04 9.64
CA THR A 56 7.26 -10.98 10.65
C THR A 56 6.30 -9.83 10.34
N ARG A 57 5.09 -9.89 10.92
CA ARG A 57 4.12 -8.80 10.81
C ARG A 57 4.68 -7.51 11.41
N GLU A 58 5.43 -7.58 12.48
CA GLU A 58 6.05 -6.42 13.14
C GLU A 58 7.09 -5.76 12.22
N GLU A 59 7.94 -6.56 11.59
CA GLU A 59 8.89 -6.01 10.60
C GLU A 59 8.16 -5.43 9.38
N ALA A 60 7.14 -6.11 8.89
CA ALA A 60 6.31 -5.61 7.79
C ALA A 60 5.68 -4.26 8.16
N ALA A 61 5.13 -4.14 9.36
CA ALA A 61 4.56 -2.88 9.84
C ALA A 61 5.58 -1.74 9.84
N ALA A 62 6.80 -2.02 10.33
CA ALA A 62 7.87 -1.02 10.35
C ALA A 62 8.29 -0.60 8.94
N ILE A 63 8.37 -1.54 8.00
CA ILE A 63 8.72 -1.27 6.60
C ILE A 63 7.63 -0.43 5.93
N TYR A 64 6.36 -0.81 6.06
CA TYR A 64 5.24 -0.06 5.47
C TYR A 64 5.14 1.34 6.06
N ARG A 65 5.38 1.48 7.36
CA ARG A 65 5.39 2.79 8.00
C ARG A 65 6.49 3.68 7.43
N ALA A 66 7.73 3.21 7.42
CA ALA A 66 8.87 4.01 6.98
C ALA A 66 8.84 4.31 5.47
N ASN A 67 8.45 3.33 4.65
CA ASN A 67 8.56 3.42 3.20
C ASN A 67 7.33 4.06 2.53
N TYR A 68 6.18 4.07 3.19
CA TYR A 68 4.93 4.56 2.61
C TYR A 68 4.18 5.54 3.50
N TRP A 69 3.80 5.12 4.70
CA TRP A 69 2.96 5.94 5.59
C TRP A 69 3.62 7.26 5.97
N ASP A 70 4.86 7.21 6.45
CA ASP A 70 5.57 8.42 6.85
C ASP A 70 5.83 9.33 5.65
N ARG A 71 6.11 8.75 4.50
CA ARG A 71 6.43 9.50 3.28
C ARG A 71 5.25 10.27 2.69
N ILE A 72 4.02 9.83 2.95
CA ILE A 72 2.81 10.57 2.55
C ILE A 72 2.27 11.47 3.67
N GLY A 73 2.94 11.53 4.81
CA GLY A 73 2.45 12.29 5.96
C GLY A 73 1.24 11.64 6.63
N GLY A 74 1.25 10.32 6.73
CA GLY A 74 0.10 9.53 7.17
C GLY A 74 -0.47 9.92 8.54
N ASP A 75 0.40 10.23 9.51
CA ASP A 75 -0.07 10.62 10.84
C ASP A 75 -0.87 11.93 10.80
N ALA A 76 -0.40 12.92 10.05
CA ALA A 76 -1.12 14.19 9.88
C ALA A 76 -2.44 14.00 9.13
N LEU A 77 -2.44 13.15 8.09
CA LEU A 77 -3.65 12.82 7.35
C LEU A 77 -4.66 12.11 8.26
N ALA A 78 -4.20 11.18 9.09
CA ALA A 78 -5.06 10.43 10.01
C ALA A 78 -5.73 11.32 11.05
N GLN A 79 -5.03 12.34 11.54
CA GLN A 79 -5.60 13.32 12.45
C GLN A 79 -6.67 14.17 11.79
N ARG A 80 -6.49 14.47 10.52
CA ARG A 80 -7.41 15.32 9.75
C ARG A 80 -8.62 14.52 9.25
N ASP A 81 -8.38 13.36 8.66
CA ASP A 81 -9.42 12.51 8.07
C ASP A 81 -8.88 11.07 7.93
N PRO A 82 -9.34 10.15 8.79
CA PRO A 82 -8.90 8.75 8.72
C PRO A 82 -9.15 8.08 7.36
N ALA A 83 -10.27 8.41 6.71
CA ALA A 83 -10.57 7.87 5.38
C ALA A 83 -9.54 8.34 4.35
N LEU A 84 -9.16 9.60 4.38
CA LEU A 84 -8.13 10.14 3.49
C LEU A 84 -6.79 9.46 3.72
N ALA A 85 -6.40 9.25 4.98
CA ALA A 85 -5.16 8.55 5.32
C ALA A 85 -5.15 7.13 4.76
N LEU A 86 -6.25 6.39 4.91
CA LEU A 86 -6.36 5.02 4.38
C LEU A 86 -6.25 5.00 2.85
N VAL A 87 -7.00 5.85 2.15
CA VAL A 87 -6.99 5.89 0.68
C VAL A 87 -5.62 6.31 0.15
N ALA A 88 -4.99 7.30 0.78
CA ALA A 88 -3.66 7.77 0.38
C ALA A 88 -2.57 6.73 0.63
N PHE A 89 -2.63 6.03 1.76
CA PHE A 89 -1.68 4.96 2.07
C PHE A 89 -1.80 3.81 1.08
N ASP A 90 -3.02 3.35 0.83
CA ASP A 90 -3.25 2.30 -0.16
C ASP A 90 -2.79 2.71 -1.56
N ALA A 91 -3.00 3.96 -1.94
CA ALA A 91 -2.48 4.51 -3.19
C ALA A 91 -0.95 4.48 -3.24
N ALA A 92 -0.29 4.86 -2.14
CA ALA A 92 1.18 4.83 -2.06
C ALA A 92 1.73 3.42 -2.22
N VAL A 93 1.09 2.44 -1.61
CA VAL A 93 1.49 1.03 -1.72
C VAL A 93 1.26 0.52 -3.14
N GLN A 94 0.11 0.81 -3.74
CA GLN A 94 -0.27 0.27 -5.05
C GLN A 94 0.40 1.00 -6.21
N HIS A 95 0.58 2.31 -6.13
CA HIS A 95 1.05 3.14 -7.24
C HIS A 95 2.42 3.79 -7.02
N GLY A 96 2.98 3.64 -5.81
CA GLY A 96 4.20 4.33 -5.41
C GLY A 96 3.91 5.68 -4.76
N VAL A 97 4.83 6.11 -3.90
CA VAL A 97 4.69 7.33 -3.08
C VAL A 97 4.59 8.59 -3.94
N GLN A 98 5.38 8.67 -5.02
CA GLN A 98 5.41 9.86 -5.87
C GLN A 98 4.05 10.12 -6.52
N LEU A 99 3.47 9.10 -7.17
CA LEU A 99 2.17 9.25 -7.83
C LEU A 99 1.05 9.46 -6.81
N ALA A 100 1.09 8.73 -5.69
CA ALA A 100 0.12 8.91 -4.61
C ALA A 100 0.13 10.35 -4.07
N THR A 101 1.32 10.92 -3.88
CA THR A 101 1.47 12.32 -3.41
C THR A 101 0.89 13.31 -4.44
N GLN A 102 1.13 13.08 -5.73
CA GLN A 102 0.56 13.91 -6.78
C GLN A 102 -0.97 13.84 -6.81
N MET A 103 -1.53 12.64 -6.72
CA MET A 103 -2.99 12.45 -6.69
C MET A 103 -3.62 13.04 -5.42
N LEU A 104 -2.96 12.88 -4.28
CA LEU A 104 -3.41 13.46 -3.01
C LEU A 104 -3.51 14.99 -3.12
N LYS A 105 -2.49 15.63 -3.68
CA LYS A 105 -2.48 17.08 -3.92
C LYS A 105 -3.62 17.48 -4.87
N ALA A 106 -3.78 16.78 -5.98
CA ALA A 106 -4.82 17.06 -6.97
C ALA A 106 -6.24 16.89 -6.39
N SER A 107 -6.41 15.99 -5.43
CA SER A 107 -7.69 15.75 -4.77
C SER A 107 -8.13 16.87 -3.82
N GLY A 108 -7.23 17.78 -3.48
CA GLY A 108 -7.51 18.83 -2.51
C GLY A 108 -7.76 18.31 -1.09
N GLY A 109 -7.35 17.08 -0.79
CA GLY A 109 -7.57 16.45 0.50
C GLY A 109 -8.95 15.83 0.70
N ASP A 110 -9.66 15.56 -0.38
CA ASP A 110 -10.94 14.86 -0.38
C ASP A 110 -10.72 13.41 -0.82
N TRP A 111 -10.98 12.44 0.07
CA TRP A 111 -10.76 11.03 -0.24
C TRP A 111 -11.64 10.52 -1.39
N ARG A 112 -12.82 11.11 -1.60
CA ARG A 112 -13.71 10.75 -2.70
C ARG A 112 -13.10 11.16 -4.04
N LYS A 113 -12.55 12.37 -4.10
CA LYS A 113 -11.83 12.86 -5.29
C LYS A 113 -10.57 12.05 -5.54
N LEU A 114 -9.87 11.66 -4.48
CA LEU A 114 -8.69 10.81 -4.59
C LEU A 114 -9.04 9.45 -5.19
N LEU A 115 -10.12 8.82 -4.75
CA LEU A 115 -10.61 7.56 -5.34
C LEU A 115 -11.03 7.73 -6.79
N ALA A 116 -11.69 8.84 -7.13
CA ALA A 116 -12.07 9.14 -8.51
C ALA A 116 -10.81 9.22 -9.41
N LEU A 117 -9.78 9.90 -8.96
CA LEU A 117 -8.50 9.98 -9.70
C LEU A 117 -7.86 8.59 -9.88
N ARG A 118 -7.95 7.73 -8.88
CA ARG A 118 -7.45 6.35 -8.98
C ARG A 118 -8.24 5.53 -9.99
N LEU A 119 -9.57 5.65 -9.99
CA LEU A 119 -10.41 4.98 -10.99
C LEU A 119 -10.12 5.47 -12.40
N ASP A 120 -9.93 6.77 -12.59
CA ASP A 120 -9.52 7.34 -13.88
C ASP A 120 -8.17 6.76 -14.33
N LEU A 121 -7.20 6.65 -13.41
CA LEU A 121 -5.92 6.03 -13.70
C LEU A 121 -6.09 4.59 -14.19
N TYR A 122 -6.85 3.77 -13.47
CA TYR A 122 -7.05 2.36 -13.83
C TYR A 122 -7.64 2.19 -15.22
N THR A 123 -8.68 2.97 -15.55
CA THR A 123 -9.37 2.84 -16.84
C THR A 123 -8.52 3.30 -18.02
N ASN A 124 -7.47 4.08 -17.76
CA ASN A 124 -6.53 4.55 -18.79
C ASN A 124 -5.28 3.68 -18.93
N LEU A 125 -5.08 2.68 -18.05
CA LEU A 125 -3.94 1.78 -18.16
C LEU A 125 -4.19 0.72 -19.25
N THR A 126 -3.17 0.44 -20.06
CA THR A 126 -3.22 -0.60 -21.09
C THR A 126 -3.47 -1.99 -20.50
N THR A 127 -3.16 -2.18 -19.23
CA THR A 127 -3.35 -3.43 -18.48
C THR A 127 -4.75 -3.58 -17.89
N TRP A 128 -5.63 -2.60 -18.08
CA TRP A 128 -7.02 -2.68 -17.57
C TRP A 128 -7.74 -3.98 -17.94
N PRO A 129 -7.67 -4.50 -19.18
CA PRO A 129 -8.38 -5.74 -19.51
C PRO A 129 -7.97 -6.94 -18.66
N VAL A 130 -6.75 -6.94 -18.15
CA VAL A 130 -6.20 -8.03 -17.32
C VAL A 130 -6.47 -7.79 -15.83
N PHE A 131 -6.22 -6.58 -15.34
CA PHE A 131 -6.20 -6.26 -13.90
C PHE A 131 -7.39 -5.43 -13.42
N GLY A 132 -8.21 -4.89 -14.31
CA GLY A 132 -9.28 -3.97 -13.95
C GLY A 132 -10.30 -4.55 -12.97
N LYS A 133 -10.63 -5.83 -13.10
CA LYS A 133 -11.53 -6.51 -12.16
C LYS A 133 -10.96 -6.54 -10.74
N GLY A 134 -9.68 -6.86 -10.60
CA GLY A 134 -8.99 -6.87 -9.31
C GLY A 134 -8.90 -5.47 -8.69
N TRP A 135 -8.56 -4.47 -9.49
CA TRP A 135 -8.52 -3.08 -9.03
C TRP A 135 -9.89 -2.58 -8.57
N THR A 136 -10.94 -2.91 -9.31
CA THR A 136 -12.32 -2.54 -8.95
C THR A 136 -12.74 -3.20 -7.64
N ARG A 137 -12.40 -4.46 -7.43
CA ARG A 137 -12.65 -5.18 -6.17
C ARG A 137 -11.87 -4.55 -5.01
N ARG A 138 -10.65 -4.09 -5.24
CA ARG A 138 -9.85 -3.39 -4.22
C ARG A 138 -10.52 -2.07 -3.82
N VAL A 139 -11.03 -1.30 -4.77
CA VAL A 139 -11.76 -0.06 -4.47
C VAL A 139 -13.05 -0.36 -3.68
N ALA A 140 -13.79 -1.41 -4.05
CA ALA A 140 -14.97 -1.83 -3.29
C ALA A 140 -14.61 -2.20 -1.85
N ALA A 141 -13.50 -2.92 -1.65
CA ALA A 141 -13.01 -3.27 -0.32
C ALA A 141 -12.59 -2.01 0.48
N LEU A 142 -11.94 -1.04 -0.19
CA LEU A 142 -11.60 0.25 0.42
C LEU A 142 -12.83 1.00 0.92
N LEU A 143 -13.87 1.07 0.10
CA LEU A 143 -15.13 1.73 0.48
C LEU A 143 -15.76 1.07 1.72
N ARG A 144 -15.74 -0.25 1.80
CA ARG A 144 -16.22 -0.97 2.99
C ARG A 144 -15.35 -0.68 4.22
N ALA A 145 -14.03 -0.63 4.05
CA ALA A 145 -13.11 -0.31 5.14
C ALA A 145 -13.33 1.12 5.65
N ILE A 146 -13.56 2.08 4.75
CA ILE A 146 -13.89 3.47 5.10
C ILE A 146 -15.18 3.53 5.91
N ALA A 147 -16.19 2.78 5.50
CA ALA A 147 -17.48 2.74 6.22
C ALA A 147 -17.34 2.18 7.65
N GLY A 148 -16.28 1.41 7.92
CA GLY A 148 -16.01 0.83 9.24
C GLY A 148 -15.06 1.65 10.12
N LEU A 149 -14.58 2.78 9.63
CA LEU A 149 -13.64 3.62 10.40
C LEU A 149 -14.34 4.38 11.54
#